data_91289bd6874a45b9f6610f0bc3c9dedd
#
_entry.id   91289bd6874a45b9f6610f0bc3c9dedd
#
_cell.length_a   1.000
_cell.length_b   1.000
_cell.length_c   1.000
_cell.angle_alpha   90.00
_cell.angle_beta   90.00
_cell.angle_gamma   90.00
#
_symmetry.space_group_name_H-M   'P 1'
#
loop_
_entity.id
_entity.type
_entity.pdbx_description
1 polymer ?
#
loop_
_entity_poly.entity_id
_entity_poly.type
_entity_poly.pdbx_seq_one_letter_code
_entity_poly.pdbx_strand_id
1 'polypeptide(L)'
;IKELMFAVYSYIPEPERDLDKPFLMSVEDVFTISGRGTVATGRIERGIVNTGEEVEITGIRETQKTTVTGVEMFRKTLDEGRAGDNVGLLLRGVKRDDIERGQVICKPGSITPHTEFKAQVYVLTKDEGGRHTPFFNNYRPQFYFRTTDVTGVLNLPENVEMVMPGDNIGLDVVL
;
A
#
# COMPACT_ATOMS: atom_id res chain seq x y z
N ILE A 1 -16.99 14.35 29.22
CA ILE A 1 -16.68 13.12 28.44
C ILE A 1 -17.86 12.69 27.60
N LYS A 2 -19.09 12.56 28.17
CA LYS A 2 -20.28 12.12 27.38
C LYS A 2 -20.62 13.08 26.25
N GLU A 3 -20.56 14.40 26.50
CA GLU A 3 -20.80 15.44 25.47
C GLU A 3 -19.78 15.37 24.35
N LEU A 4 -18.48 15.15 24.68
CA LEU A 4 -17.43 14.96 23.68
C LEU A 4 -17.68 13.73 22.83
N MET A 5 -18.03 12.60 23.45
CA MET A 5 -18.36 11.36 22.72
C MET A 5 -19.56 11.55 21.80
N PHE A 6 -20.60 12.23 22.28
CA PHE A 6 -21.76 12.54 21.45
C PHE A 6 -21.40 13.43 20.26
N ALA A 7 -20.56 14.46 20.48
CA ALA A 7 -20.07 15.32 19.40
C ALA A 7 -19.26 14.51 18.37
N VAL A 8 -18.36 13.61 18.81
CA VAL A 8 -17.59 12.74 17.92
C VAL A 8 -18.50 11.90 17.04
N TYR A 9 -19.48 11.21 17.63
CA TYR A 9 -20.44 10.40 16.87
C TYR A 9 -21.32 11.20 15.92
N SER A 10 -21.62 12.47 16.24
CA SER A 10 -22.47 13.32 15.41
C SER A 10 -21.73 14.00 14.27
N TYR A 11 -20.44 14.32 14.45
CA TYR A 11 -19.65 15.09 13.49
C TYR A 11 -18.74 14.25 12.60
N ILE A 12 -18.32 13.06 13.05
CA ILE A 12 -17.45 12.20 12.26
C ILE A 12 -18.31 11.16 11.55
N PRO A 13 -18.49 11.25 10.22
CA PRO A 13 -19.22 10.22 9.47
C PRO A 13 -18.45 8.90 9.48
N GLU A 14 -19.16 7.79 9.40
CA GLU A 14 -18.52 6.51 9.15
C GLU A 14 -17.82 6.54 7.80
N PRO A 15 -16.56 6.06 7.71
CA PRO A 15 -15.87 6.02 6.43
C PRO A 15 -16.54 5.02 5.49
N GLU A 16 -16.69 5.42 4.22
CA GLU A 16 -17.12 4.49 3.18
C GLU A 16 -16.08 3.39 3.01
N ARG A 17 -16.52 2.14 3.05
CA ARG A 17 -15.68 0.96 2.89
C ARG A 17 -15.94 0.30 1.55
N ASP A 18 -14.93 0.17 0.73
CA ASP A 18 -14.99 -0.47 -0.59
C ASP A 18 -15.06 -2.00 -0.46
N LEU A 19 -16.17 -2.54 0.01
CA LEU A 19 -16.35 -3.98 0.26
C LEU A 19 -16.52 -4.80 -1.04
N ASP A 20 -17.11 -4.21 -2.07
CA ASP A 20 -17.45 -4.91 -3.34
C ASP A 20 -16.26 -5.01 -4.31
N LYS A 21 -15.16 -4.33 -4.03
CA LYS A 21 -13.93 -4.41 -4.85
C LYS A 21 -13.12 -5.67 -4.53
N PRO A 22 -12.28 -6.14 -5.47
CA PRO A 22 -11.37 -7.24 -5.20
C PRO A 22 -10.49 -6.94 -3.98
N PHE A 23 -10.29 -7.94 -3.11
CA PHE A 23 -9.48 -7.82 -1.90
C PHE A 23 -8.07 -7.29 -2.19
N LEU A 24 -7.63 -6.36 -1.36
CA LEU A 24 -6.28 -5.80 -1.35
C LEU A 24 -5.86 -5.38 0.05
N MET A 25 -4.70 -5.85 0.50
CA MET A 25 -4.05 -5.47 1.75
C MET A 25 -2.58 -5.15 1.49
N SER A 26 -2.11 -4.00 1.96
CA SER A 26 -0.68 -3.66 1.94
C SER A 26 0.03 -4.31 3.11
N VAL A 27 1.18 -4.94 2.86
CA VAL A 27 2.01 -5.57 3.91
C VAL A 27 2.77 -4.49 4.68
N GLU A 28 2.52 -4.41 5.99
CA GLU A 28 3.20 -3.49 6.93
C GLU A 28 4.33 -4.18 7.67
N ASP A 29 4.08 -5.39 8.17
CA ASP A 29 5.06 -6.20 8.88
C ASP A 29 4.84 -7.68 8.65
N VAL A 30 5.90 -8.48 8.84
CA VAL A 30 5.88 -9.94 8.66
C VAL A 30 6.63 -10.61 9.80
N PHE A 31 5.98 -11.55 10.47
CA PHE A 31 6.59 -12.32 11.54
C PHE A 31 6.14 -13.78 11.51
N THR A 32 6.86 -14.63 12.24
CA THR A 32 6.55 -16.05 12.36
C THR A 32 5.99 -16.36 13.73
N ILE A 33 4.88 -17.10 13.77
CA ILE A 33 4.34 -17.66 15.01
C ILE A 33 4.76 -19.13 15.08
N SER A 34 5.49 -19.51 16.13
CA SER A 34 5.93 -20.88 16.32
C SER A 34 4.75 -21.86 16.34
N GLY A 35 4.83 -22.90 15.48
CA GLY A 35 3.78 -23.90 15.32
C GLY A 35 2.56 -23.48 14.49
N ARG A 36 2.46 -22.21 14.07
CA ARG A 36 1.33 -21.69 13.26
C ARG A 36 1.72 -21.22 11.85
N GLY A 37 2.93 -20.69 11.68
CA GLY A 37 3.43 -20.25 10.38
C GLY A 37 3.70 -18.75 10.30
N THR A 38 3.73 -18.26 9.07
CA THR A 38 4.02 -16.83 8.77
C THR A 38 2.75 -16.00 8.81
N VAL A 39 2.83 -14.85 9.45
CA VAL A 39 1.76 -13.86 9.53
C VAL A 39 2.22 -12.58 8.87
N ALA A 40 1.45 -12.09 7.91
CA ALA A 40 1.60 -10.76 7.34
C ALA A 40 0.53 -9.84 7.94
N THR A 41 0.94 -8.70 8.47
CA THR A 41 0.03 -7.70 9.02
C THR A 41 -0.13 -6.52 8.07
N GLY A 42 -1.29 -5.90 8.12
CA GLY A 42 -1.58 -4.70 7.34
C GLY A 42 -3.03 -4.28 7.42
N ARG A 43 -3.31 -3.13 6.85
CA ARG A 43 -4.68 -2.65 6.70
C ARG A 43 -5.26 -3.15 5.38
N ILE A 44 -6.46 -3.72 5.45
CA ILE A 44 -7.23 -4.04 4.25
C ILE A 44 -7.72 -2.73 3.64
N GLU A 45 -7.28 -2.44 2.42
CA GLU A 45 -7.64 -1.21 1.71
C GLU A 45 -9.02 -1.31 1.05
N ARG A 46 -9.33 -2.50 0.52
CA ARG A 46 -10.60 -2.77 -0.16
C ARG A 46 -10.93 -4.25 -0.17
N GLY A 47 -12.19 -4.56 -0.38
CA GLY A 47 -12.70 -5.93 -0.47
C GLY A 47 -12.80 -6.63 0.87
N ILE A 48 -12.99 -7.93 0.78
CA ILE A 48 -13.13 -8.88 1.90
C ILE A 48 -12.21 -10.04 1.62
N VAL A 49 -11.60 -10.59 2.68
CA VAL A 49 -10.82 -11.84 2.63
C VAL A 49 -11.36 -12.81 3.68
N ASN A 50 -11.54 -14.05 3.28
CA ASN A 50 -12.04 -15.12 4.15
C ASN A 50 -10.95 -16.11 4.52
N THR A 51 -11.09 -16.74 5.69
CA THR A 51 -10.27 -17.90 6.03
C THR A 51 -10.54 -19.03 5.04
N GLY A 52 -9.47 -19.63 4.50
CA GLY A 52 -9.52 -20.66 3.45
C GLY A 52 -9.41 -20.10 2.02
N GLU A 53 -9.43 -18.79 1.84
CA GLU A 53 -9.36 -18.17 0.52
C GLU A 53 -7.93 -18.16 -0.05
N GLU A 54 -7.80 -18.39 -1.37
CA GLU A 54 -6.54 -18.24 -2.10
C GLU A 54 -6.28 -16.76 -2.37
N VAL A 55 -5.04 -16.33 -2.12
CA VAL A 55 -4.56 -14.97 -2.35
C VAL A 55 -3.21 -14.98 -3.08
N GLU A 56 -2.86 -13.86 -3.69
CA GLU A 56 -1.53 -13.61 -4.27
C GLU A 56 -0.77 -12.59 -3.44
N ILE A 57 0.53 -12.83 -3.27
CA ILE A 57 1.50 -11.88 -2.75
C ILE A 57 2.27 -11.36 -3.94
N THR A 58 2.21 -10.06 -4.21
CA THR A 58 2.82 -9.46 -5.40
C THR A 58 3.47 -8.10 -5.08
N GLY A 59 4.30 -7.63 -6.00
CA GLY A 59 5.02 -6.35 -5.88
C GLY A 59 6.51 -6.52 -6.09
N ILE A 60 7.33 -6.29 -5.07
CA ILE A 60 8.81 -6.22 -5.15
C ILE A 60 9.46 -7.52 -5.65
N ARG A 61 8.85 -8.67 -5.33
CA ARG A 61 9.33 -10.01 -5.71
C ARG A 61 8.40 -10.67 -6.71
N GLU A 62 8.80 -11.84 -7.19
CA GLU A 62 7.93 -12.69 -8.02
C GLU A 62 6.62 -12.98 -7.30
N THR A 63 5.53 -12.92 -8.06
CA THR A 63 4.18 -13.18 -7.54
C THR A 63 4.06 -14.64 -7.11
N GLN A 64 3.59 -14.85 -5.89
CA GLN A 64 3.35 -16.18 -5.35
C GLN A 64 1.92 -16.32 -4.83
N LYS A 65 1.34 -17.52 -4.98
CA LYS A 65 0.02 -17.84 -4.47
C LYS A 65 0.13 -18.53 -3.12
N THR A 66 -0.82 -18.24 -2.26
CA THR A 66 -0.95 -18.88 -0.95
C THR A 66 -2.40 -18.91 -0.50
N THR A 67 -2.67 -19.60 0.60
CA THR A 67 -4.00 -19.66 1.23
C THR A 67 -3.96 -18.98 2.58
N VAL A 68 -4.95 -18.15 2.85
CA VAL A 68 -5.18 -17.56 4.17
C VAL A 68 -5.72 -18.65 5.09
N THR A 69 -4.96 -19.05 6.11
CA THR A 69 -5.38 -20.07 7.08
C THR A 69 -5.98 -19.52 8.35
N GLY A 70 -5.92 -18.18 8.53
CA GLY A 70 -6.54 -17.48 9.63
C GLY A 70 -6.46 -15.98 9.46
N VAL A 71 -7.45 -15.29 9.99
CA VAL A 71 -7.53 -13.84 10.09
C VAL A 71 -7.58 -13.47 11.56
N GLU A 72 -6.70 -12.59 12.01
CA GLU A 72 -6.63 -12.17 13.42
C GLU A 72 -6.66 -10.64 13.53
N MET A 73 -7.44 -10.14 14.48
CA MET A 73 -7.49 -8.72 14.84
C MET A 73 -7.59 -8.59 16.36
N PHE A 74 -6.70 -7.80 17.00
CA PHE A 74 -6.68 -7.59 18.44
C PHE A 74 -6.68 -8.88 19.26
N ARG A 75 -5.89 -9.90 18.83
CA ARG A 75 -5.80 -11.23 19.46
C ARG A 75 -7.12 -12.05 19.39
N LYS A 76 -8.01 -11.70 18.49
CA LYS A 76 -9.23 -12.47 18.19
C LYS A 76 -9.13 -13.05 16.78
N THR A 77 -9.47 -14.32 16.66
CA THR A 77 -9.61 -14.97 15.35
C THR A 77 -10.95 -14.57 14.76
N LEU A 78 -10.92 -14.22 13.47
CA LEU A 78 -12.09 -13.84 12.69
C LEU A 78 -12.26 -14.84 11.55
N ASP A 79 -13.50 -14.99 11.07
CA ASP A 79 -13.79 -15.78 9.88
C ASP A 79 -13.43 -15.01 8.60
N GLU A 80 -13.53 -13.69 8.65
CA GLU A 80 -13.22 -12.77 7.55
C GLU A 80 -12.58 -11.47 8.03
N GLY A 81 -11.84 -10.79 7.12
CA GLY A 81 -11.36 -9.41 7.27
C GLY A 81 -11.97 -8.53 6.19
N ARG A 82 -12.33 -7.29 6.54
CA ARG A 82 -13.03 -6.34 5.65
C ARG A 82 -12.22 -5.07 5.43
N ALA A 83 -12.47 -4.37 4.33
CA ALA A 83 -11.89 -3.06 4.05
C ALA A 83 -11.97 -2.13 5.26
N GLY A 84 -10.84 -1.53 5.62
CA GLY A 84 -10.66 -0.68 6.80
C GLY A 84 -10.16 -1.40 8.05
N ASP A 85 -10.21 -2.73 8.09
CA ASP A 85 -9.70 -3.51 9.22
C ASP A 85 -8.16 -3.61 9.17
N ASN A 86 -7.52 -3.52 10.33
CA ASN A 86 -6.10 -3.79 10.49
C ASN A 86 -5.94 -5.21 11.04
N VAL A 87 -5.43 -6.12 10.22
CA VAL A 87 -5.44 -7.56 10.49
C VAL A 87 -4.07 -8.21 10.32
N GLY A 88 -3.90 -9.37 10.94
CA GLY A 88 -2.85 -10.33 10.63
C GLY A 88 -3.43 -11.50 9.84
N LEU A 89 -2.87 -11.76 8.66
CA LEU A 89 -3.22 -12.91 7.82
C LEU A 89 -2.20 -14.02 8.03
N LEU A 90 -2.67 -15.17 8.51
CA LEU A 90 -1.86 -16.37 8.62
C LEU A 90 -1.81 -17.06 7.25
N LEU A 91 -0.61 -17.25 6.70
CA LEU A 91 -0.39 -17.70 5.33
C LEU A 91 0.21 -19.11 5.30
N ARG A 92 -0.32 -19.96 4.42
CA ARG A 92 0.10 -21.36 4.30
C ARG A 92 1.37 -21.48 3.44
N GLY A 93 2.39 -22.19 3.95
CA GLY A 93 3.54 -22.61 3.15
C GLY A 93 4.47 -21.49 2.69
N VAL A 94 4.32 -20.29 3.23
CA VAL A 94 5.16 -19.13 2.93
C VAL A 94 6.11 -18.90 4.10
N LYS A 95 7.39 -18.70 3.82
CA LYS A 95 8.38 -18.34 4.83
C LYS A 95 8.37 -16.82 5.07
N ARG A 96 8.84 -16.41 6.25
CA ARG A 96 8.97 -14.98 6.57
C ARG A 96 9.80 -14.23 5.53
N ASP A 97 10.88 -14.84 5.06
CA ASP A 97 11.83 -14.22 4.12
C ASP A 97 11.32 -14.16 2.67
N ASP A 98 10.19 -14.81 2.38
CA ASP A 98 9.53 -14.76 1.07
C ASP A 98 8.60 -13.54 0.94
N ILE A 99 8.28 -12.89 2.06
CA ILE A 99 7.41 -11.71 2.11
C ILE A 99 8.17 -10.55 2.74
N GLU A 100 7.96 -9.36 2.21
CA GLU A 100 8.53 -8.15 2.78
C GLU A 100 7.54 -6.98 2.78
N ARG A 101 7.79 -6.02 3.66
CA ARG A 101 7.04 -4.76 3.72
C ARG A 101 7.06 -4.08 2.36
N GLY A 102 5.91 -3.56 1.93
CA GLY A 102 5.76 -2.90 0.64
C GLY A 102 5.13 -3.76 -0.44
N GLN A 103 5.16 -5.09 -0.29
CA GLN A 103 4.35 -5.97 -1.12
C GLN A 103 2.86 -5.82 -0.77
N VAL A 104 2.00 -6.34 -1.62
CA VAL A 104 0.56 -6.41 -1.39
C VAL A 104 0.07 -7.85 -1.43
N ILE A 105 -0.94 -8.14 -0.61
CA ILE A 105 -1.70 -9.39 -0.66
C ILE A 105 -3.05 -9.04 -1.29
N CYS A 106 -3.42 -9.76 -2.34
CA CYS A 106 -4.61 -9.43 -3.12
C CYS A 106 -5.34 -10.68 -3.62
N LYS A 107 -6.54 -10.47 -4.13
CA LYS A 107 -7.26 -11.51 -4.87
C LYS A 107 -6.47 -11.91 -6.10
N PRO A 108 -6.33 -13.21 -6.40
CA PRO A 108 -5.54 -13.70 -7.53
C PRO A 108 -5.91 -13.01 -8.84
N GLY A 109 -4.88 -12.52 -9.57
CA GLY A 109 -5.02 -11.86 -10.86
C GLY A 109 -5.65 -10.46 -10.82
N SER A 110 -5.85 -9.87 -9.64
CA SER A 110 -6.48 -8.54 -9.51
C SER A 110 -5.50 -7.37 -9.56
N ILE A 111 -4.21 -7.63 -9.40
CA ILE A 111 -3.14 -6.63 -9.39
C ILE A 111 -2.00 -7.08 -10.31
N THR A 112 -1.52 -6.15 -11.13
CA THR A 112 -0.30 -6.32 -11.92
C THR A 112 0.70 -5.26 -11.46
N PRO A 113 1.88 -5.64 -10.94
CA PRO A 113 2.91 -4.68 -10.57
C PRO A 113 3.52 -4.04 -11.82
N HIS A 114 3.86 -2.76 -11.72
CA HIS A 114 4.49 -1.98 -12.77
C HIS A 114 5.71 -1.25 -12.19
N THR A 115 6.77 -1.17 -12.99
CA THR A 115 8.00 -0.42 -12.67
C THR A 115 8.10 0.89 -13.44
N GLU A 116 7.27 1.07 -14.46
CA GLU A 116 7.23 2.26 -15.30
C GLU A 116 5.81 2.83 -15.36
N PHE A 117 5.68 4.13 -15.21
CA PHE A 117 4.39 4.81 -15.31
C PHE A 117 4.54 6.29 -15.64
N LYS A 118 3.45 6.89 -16.12
CA LYS A 118 3.33 8.34 -16.34
C LYS A 118 2.70 8.99 -15.12
N ALA A 119 3.25 10.10 -14.70
CA ALA A 119 2.76 10.85 -13.55
C ALA A 119 2.53 12.32 -13.91
N GLN A 120 1.44 12.89 -13.38
CA GLN A 120 1.26 14.33 -13.28
C GLN A 120 1.75 14.75 -11.90
N VAL A 121 2.76 15.61 -11.86
CA VAL A 121 3.46 15.99 -10.63
C VAL A 121 3.33 17.49 -10.40
N TYR A 122 2.88 17.88 -9.22
CA TYR A 122 2.99 19.23 -8.71
C TYR A 122 4.19 19.34 -7.77
N VAL A 123 5.09 20.27 -8.05
CA VAL A 123 6.30 20.47 -7.26
C VAL A 123 6.06 21.53 -6.19
N LEU A 124 5.98 21.13 -4.93
CA LEU A 124 5.75 22.03 -3.81
C LEU A 124 6.79 23.16 -3.77
N THR A 125 6.32 24.37 -3.54
CA THR A 125 7.15 25.55 -3.33
C THR A 125 7.79 25.54 -1.94
N LYS A 126 8.78 26.42 -1.71
CA LYS A 126 9.41 26.59 -0.41
C LYS A 126 8.41 26.94 0.70
N ASP A 127 7.45 27.82 0.38
CA ASP A 127 6.45 28.28 1.35
C ASP A 127 5.45 27.17 1.72
N GLU A 128 5.27 26.18 0.85
CA GLU A 128 4.49 24.96 1.09
C GLU A 128 5.30 23.84 1.79
N GLY A 129 6.54 24.11 2.19
CA GLY A 129 7.44 23.14 2.80
C GLY A 129 8.20 22.27 1.80
N GLY A 130 8.16 22.64 0.51
CA GLY A 130 8.83 21.94 -0.57
C GLY A 130 10.27 22.43 -0.81
N ARG A 131 10.77 22.08 -1.98
CA ARG A 131 12.12 22.44 -2.40
C ARG A 131 12.21 23.91 -2.86
N HIS A 132 13.43 24.47 -2.85
CA HIS A 132 13.71 25.84 -3.31
C HIS A 132 14.66 25.86 -4.53
N THR A 133 15.04 24.70 -5.04
CA THR A 133 15.92 24.57 -6.20
C THR A 133 15.24 23.74 -7.29
N PRO A 134 15.49 24.02 -8.56
CA PRO A 134 14.98 23.19 -9.66
C PRO A 134 15.57 21.79 -9.63
N PHE A 135 14.98 20.88 -10.40
CA PHE A 135 15.59 19.60 -10.74
C PHE A 135 15.61 19.40 -12.26
N PHE A 136 16.52 18.54 -12.69
CA PHE A 136 16.79 18.28 -14.10
C PHE A 136 16.41 16.83 -14.46
N ASN A 137 16.49 16.51 -15.73
CA ASN A 137 16.27 15.16 -16.22
C ASN A 137 17.15 14.14 -15.45
N ASN A 138 16.67 12.91 -15.30
CA ASN A 138 17.30 11.84 -14.49
C ASN A 138 17.40 12.15 -12.98
N TYR A 139 16.59 13.06 -12.46
CA TYR A 139 16.48 13.27 -11.01
C TYR A 139 15.97 11.99 -10.34
N ARG A 140 16.57 11.62 -9.20
CA ARG A 140 16.30 10.37 -8.48
C ARG A 140 15.75 10.63 -7.07
N PRO A 141 14.46 10.92 -6.92
CA PRO A 141 13.83 11.03 -5.61
C PRO A 141 13.45 9.66 -5.05
N GLN A 142 13.12 9.64 -3.77
CA GLN A 142 12.38 8.53 -3.18
C GLN A 142 10.88 8.71 -3.44
N PHE A 143 10.24 7.63 -3.85
CA PHE A 143 8.79 7.51 -4.00
C PHE A 143 8.24 6.70 -2.86
N TYR A 144 7.14 7.16 -2.30
CA TYR A 144 6.43 6.48 -1.23
C TYR A 144 5.11 5.95 -1.75
N PHE A 145 5.00 4.62 -1.82
CA PHE A 145 3.78 3.92 -2.24
C PHE A 145 3.28 3.06 -1.09
N ARG A 146 2.12 3.40 -0.53
CA ARG A 146 1.55 2.65 0.61
C ARG A 146 2.56 2.48 1.74
N THR A 147 3.11 1.28 1.89
CA THR A 147 4.01 0.91 2.99
C THR A 147 5.48 0.80 2.58
N THR A 148 5.81 1.06 1.31
CA THR A 148 7.18 1.00 0.80
C THR A 148 7.69 2.37 0.34
N ASP A 149 9.01 2.49 0.32
CA ASP A 149 9.76 3.56 -0.34
C ASP A 149 10.67 2.96 -1.41
N VAL A 150 10.67 3.56 -2.58
CA VAL A 150 11.46 3.10 -3.75
C VAL A 150 12.16 4.30 -4.37
N THR A 151 13.43 4.14 -4.72
CA THR A 151 14.16 5.14 -5.51
C THR A 151 13.78 4.97 -6.97
N GLY A 152 13.27 6.02 -7.59
CA GLY A 152 12.95 6.02 -9.02
C GLY A 152 13.68 7.12 -9.77
N VAL A 153 13.59 7.09 -11.08
CA VAL A 153 14.15 8.08 -12.00
C VAL A 153 13.02 8.86 -12.66
N LEU A 154 13.12 10.18 -12.66
CA LEU A 154 12.21 11.06 -13.37
C LEU A 154 12.78 11.37 -14.76
N ASN A 155 12.03 11.05 -15.80
CA ASN A 155 12.35 11.41 -17.17
C ASN A 155 11.43 12.56 -17.62
N LEU A 156 12.04 13.71 -17.88
CA LEU A 156 11.34 14.89 -18.33
C LEU A 156 11.01 14.79 -19.82
N PRO A 157 9.94 15.46 -20.31
CA PRO A 157 9.68 15.61 -21.73
C PRO A 157 10.84 16.29 -22.46
N GLU A 158 11.08 15.95 -23.73
CA GLU A 158 12.21 16.45 -24.55
C GLU A 158 12.33 17.98 -24.60
N ASN A 159 11.22 18.69 -24.45
CA ASN A 159 11.17 20.15 -24.50
C ASN A 159 11.33 20.83 -23.13
N VAL A 160 11.63 20.07 -22.09
CA VAL A 160 11.77 20.59 -20.70
C VAL A 160 13.17 20.30 -20.19
N GLU A 161 13.96 21.35 -19.98
CA GLU A 161 15.32 21.22 -19.43
C GLU A 161 15.34 21.05 -17.92
N MET A 162 14.44 21.76 -17.23
CA MET A 162 14.34 21.75 -15.77
C MET A 162 12.90 21.97 -15.30
N VAL A 163 12.63 21.59 -14.06
CA VAL A 163 11.34 21.79 -13.38
C VAL A 163 11.56 22.64 -12.13
N MET A 164 10.78 23.70 -12.01
CA MET A 164 10.86 24.66 -10.90
C MET A 164 9.88 24.32 -9.77
N PRO A 165 10.15 24.72 -8.54
CA PRO A 165 9.14 24.72 -7.49
C PRO A 165 7.90 25.54 -7.92
N GLY A 166 6.71 24.95 -7.74
CA GLY A 166 5.42 25.49 -8.18
C GLY A 166 4.95 24.97 -9.54
N ASP A 167 5.80 24.29 -10.29
CA ASP A 167 5.41 23.73 -11.59
C ASP A 167 4.48 22.50 -11.42
N ASN A 168 3.62 22.36 -12.44
CA ASN A 168 2.79 21.17 -12.62
C ASN A 168 3.13 20.54 -13.97
N ILE A 169 3.68 19.32 -13.95
CA ILE A 169 4.25 18.71 -15.14
C ILE A 169 3.91 17.22 -15.25
N GLY A 170 3.64 16.76 -16.48
CA GLY A 170 3.58 15.35 -16.83
C GLY A 170 4.98 14.81 -17.15
N LEU A 171 5.35 13.67 -16.55
CA LEU A 171 6.65 13.04 -16.74
C LEU A 171 6.55 11.52 -16.65
N ASP A 172 7.58 10.84 -17.15
CA ASP A 172 7.71 9.41 -17.07
C ASP A 172 8.57 9.03 -15.84
N VAL A 173 8.13 8.02 -15.11
CA VAL A 173 8.80 7.51 -13.90
C VAL A 173 9.23 6.06 -14.15
N VAL A 174 10.46 5.76 -13.79
CA VAL A 174 11.02 4.40 -13.77
C VAL A 174 11.49 4.10 -12.34
N LEU A 175 10.97 3.02 -11.73
CA LEU A 175 11.29 2.57 -10.37
C LEU A 175 12.40 1.54 -10.34
#